data_300a0ee7302d826f98afe8752bdabbdc
#
_entry.id   300a0ee7302d826f98afe8752bdabbdc
#
_cell.length_a   1.000
_cell.length_b   1.000
_cell.length_c   1.000
_cell.angle_alpha   90.00
_cell.angle_beta   90.00
_cell.angle_gamma   90.00
#
_symmetry.space_group_name_H-M   'P 1'
#
loop_
_entity.id
_entity.type
_entity.pdbx_description
1 polymer ?
#
loop_
_entity_poly.entity_id
_entity_poly.type
_entity_poly.pdbx_seq_one_letter_code
_entity_poly.pdbx_strand_id
1 'polypeptide(L)'
;MAASKITLVLGSHAHVPYGADTCEFETMYADLLRPFISGLYKYPKIQAALHYSGVLLHWVERSHPELLMLIEDMVGRRQIEMLGGGFYEPMLPIIPLQDKIGQIELLTTYLRKQFGKRPQGCWVPAFAWEQGLVSPLAACGMGFTFLSDRQFALAGGDAGGYRAPCICEDQGKVITVFPVLQPLETAVGEKSVSPLLAALLEDFNKRSPEETEFIVSIFPRKINAGKNESMDYAWNRLFEDLSLCEHAETAVPGKLLKGLKGLPKLCFPDSSDTAESMSSRRFVIVHPEAGGIYSKMVFTNVLINQLRGDKSRKLSAHEELWKAQGSALFCMTGRQGLHNHLLRNAAYSALLGAERITREKSKFVPSLVPFDFNMDGAEEWLFQDARINCYAQSAGGGIFELDYLPKAWNYMDTCGGRNAFADRLLPPSYKIEDLVFGDIGGARNCRTEHYDMGDLDKVRRKLILLLRGSSVKTAPFGNIEIEKKYSLKKDTVFAEYVFANSGAAKELFTFAPEIDLALPGEGEAFTRFFACSAQADTPLAQPLFRGADGLKIHDLKNEVQITLTANRPFDGKIVPVSNGETGEELYQATCIMPIFSVSLEPGEKWGVEFALKFSH
;
A
#
# COMPACT_ATOMS: atom_id res chain seq x y z
N MET A 1 -26.92 -27.13 31.20
CA MET A 1 -26.48 -26.22 32.30
C MET A 1 -25.90 -25.00 31.64
N ALA A 2 -26.24 -23.79 32.11
CA ALA A 2 -25.69 -22.56 31.56
C ALA A 2 -24.17 -22.45 31.80
N ALA A 3 -23.45 -21.71 30.97
CA ALA A 3 -22.01 -21.45 31.14
C ALA A 3 -21.77 -20.76 32.49
N SER A 4 -20.82 -21.27 33.26
CA SER A 4 -20.47 -20.71 34.58
C SER A 4 -19.44 -19.58 34.48
N LYS A 5 -18.60 -19.60 33.42
CA LYS A 5 -17.55 -18.61 33.17
C LYS A 5 -17.32 -18.43 31.69
N ILE A 6 -16.75 -17.28 31.34
CA ILE A 6 -16.21 -16.98 30.02
C ILE A 6 -14.79 -17.55 29.93
N THR A 7 -14.47 -18.30 28.89
CA THR A 7 -13.09 -18.59 28.52
C THR A 7 -12.59 -17.47 27.61
N LEU A 8 -11.74 -16.60 28.15
CA LEU A 8 -11.24 -15.42 27.48
C LEU A 8 -9.90 -15.70 26.82
N VAL A 9 -9.82 -15.59 25.50
CA VAL A 9 -8.56 -15.50 24.76
C VAL A 9 -8.18 -14.03 24.72
N LEU A 10 -7.32 -13.62 25.68
CA LEU A 10 -6.73 -12.30 25.68
C LEU A 10 -5.54 -12.29 24.74
N GLY A 11 -5.45 -11.33 23.84
CA GLY A 11 -4.35 -11.21 22.91
C GLY A 11 -3.77 -9.81 22.83
N SER A 12 -2.61 -9.69 22.20
CA SER A 12 -2.03 -8.44 21.74
C SER A 12 -1.56 -8.61 20.30
N HIS A 13 -1.96 -7.67 19.45
CA HIS A 13 -1.49 -7.57 18.08
C HIS A 13 -0.81 -6.24 17.88
N ALA A 14 0.42 -6.27 17.36
CA ALA A 14 1.17 -5.07 17.00
C ALA A 14 1.91 -5.25 15.67
N HIS A 15 1.84 -4.20 14.86
CA HIS A 15 2.51 -4.11 13.59
C HIS A 15 2.90 -2.66 13.30
N VAL A 16 4.11 -2.47 12.76
CA VAL A 16 4.56 -1.22 12.18
C VAL A 16 4.92 -1.52 10.72
N PRO A 17 4.38 -0.79 9.74
CA PRO A 17 4.61 -1.05 8.32
C PRO A 17 6.09 -0.96 7.95
N TYR A 18 6.51 -1.75 6.97
CA TYR A 18 7.82 -1.59 6.35
C TYR A 18 7.92 -0.19 5.71
N GLY A 19 8.99 0.54 6.02
CA GLY A 19 9.18 1.92 5.54
C GLY A 19 8.63 3.01 6.47
N ALA A 20 8.01 2.64 7.58
CA ALA A 20 7.60 3.61 8.60
C ALA A 20 8.80 4.22 9.34
N ASP A 21 8.60 5.40 9.89
CA ASP A 21 9.65 6.11 10.63
C ASP A 21 9.97 5.44 11.97
N THR A 22 11.21 5.62 12.44
CA THR A 22 11.66 5.08 13.74
C THR A 22 10.78 5.54 14.89
N CYS A 23 10.22 6.75 14.83
CA CYS A 23 9.33 7.26 15.87
C CYS A 23 8.03 6.45 16.01
N GLU A 24 7.53 5.83 14.93
CA GLU A 24 6.35 4.97 14.98
C GLU A 24 6.64 3.66 15.74
N PHE A 25 7.84 3.10 15.58
CA PHE A 25 8.29 1.93 16.34
C PHE A 25 8.43 2.25 17.83
N GLU A 26 9.05 3.40 18.17
CA GLU A 26 9.20 3.84 19.55
C GLU A 26 7.84 4.11 20.21
N THR A 27 6.91 4.72 19.49
CA THR A 27 5.54 4.96 19.95
C THR A 27 4.82 3.63 20.21
N MET A 28 4.88 2.69 19.27
CA MET A 28 4.30 1.36 19.44
C MET A 28 4.88 0.62 20.65
N TYR A 29 6.19 0.71 20.84
CA TYR A 29 6.87 0.14 22.01
C TYR A 29 6.41 0.78 23.32
N ALA A 30 6.38 2.12 23.39
CA ALA A 30 6.05 2.86 24.61
C ALA A 30 4.56 2.72 25.00
N ASP A 31 3.65 2.72 24.03
CA ASP A 31 2.22 2.76 24.27
C ASP A 31 1.58 1.37 24.41
N LEU A 32 2.15 0.35 23.75
CA LEU A 32 1.54 -0.97 23.73
C LEU A 32 2.51 -2.07 24.22
N LEU A 33 3.65 -2.27 23.55
CA LEU A 33 4.45 -3.47 23.77
C LEU A 33 4.99 -3.55 25.21
N ARG A 34 5.72 -2.53 25.63
CA ARG A 34 6.33 -2.48 26.95
C ARG A 34 5.27 -2.53 28.08
N PRO A 35 4.22 -1.67 28.06
CA PRO A 35 3.21 -1.68 29.10
C PRO A 35 2.45 -3.00 29.20
N PHE A 36 2.06 -3.58 28.04
CA PHE A 36 1.37 -4.86 28.00
C PHE A 36 2.22 -6.00 28.56
N ILE A 37 3.46 -6.16 28.07
CA ILE A 37 4.34 -7.26 28.45
C ILE A 37 4.79 -7.13 29.90
N SER A 38 5.22 -5.94 30.34
CA SER A 38 5.65 -5.70 31.72
C SER A 38 4.50 -5.81 32.71
N GLY A 39 3.29 -5.42 32.32
CA GLY A 39 2.07 -5.60 33.10
C GLY A 39 1.72 -7.08 33.23
N LEU A 40 1.60 -7.80 32.12
CA LEU A 40 1.24 -9.22 32.07
C LEU A 40 2.24 -10.08 32.87
N TYR A 41 3.51 -9.73 32.88
CA TYR A 41 4.55 -10.44 33.63
C TYR A 41 4.27 -10.55 35.12
N LYS A 42 3.61 -9.55 35.70
CA LYS A 42 3.24 -9.48 37.14
C LYS A 42 2.06 -10.40 37.50
N TYR A 43 1.29 -10.87 36.50
CA TYR A 43 0.10 -11.68 36.70
C TYR A 43 0.24 -13.07 36.02
N PRO A 44 1.03 -14.00 36.60
CA PRO A 44 1.40 -15.25 35.94
C PRO A 44 0.21 -16.22 35.67
N LYS A 45 -0.93 -15.98 36.29
CA LYS A 45 -2.15 -16.77 36.06
C LYS A 45 -2.92 -16.32 34.79
N ILE A 46 -2.68 -15.08 34.33
CA ILE A 46 -3.28 -14.56 33.11
C ILE A 46 -2.49 -15.09 31.93
N GLN A 47 -3.18 -15.80 31.02
CA GLN A 47 -2.62 -16.31 29.77
C GLN A 47 -2.96 -15.37 28.62
N ALA A 48 -2.05 -15.24 27.63
CA ALA A 48 -2.28 -14.38 26.47
C ALA A 48 -1.74 -15.00 25.17
N ALA A 49 -2.30 -14.57 24.02
CA ALA A 49 -1.84 -14.87 22.69
C ALA A 49 -1.22 -13.61 22.05
N LEU A 50 -0.01 -13.69 21.50
CA LEU A 50 0.69 -12.54 20.94
C LEU A 50 0.97 -12.72 19.46
N HIS A 51 0.59 -11.75 18.65
CA HIS A 51 1.07 -11.58 17.29
C HIS A 51 1.81 -10.25 17.17
N TYR A 52 3.09 -10.32 16.89
CA TYR A 52 3.92 -9.17 16.52
C TYR A 52 4.57 -9.47 15.17
N SER A 53 4.46 -8.53 14.22
CA SER A 53 5.03 -8.73 12.89
C SER A 53 6.54 -8.91 12.91
N GLY A 54 7.09 -9.60 11.92
CA GLY A 54 8.53 -9.83 11.84
C GLY A 54 9.35 -8.54 11.77
N VAL A 55 8.82 -7.51 11.08
CA VAL A 55 9.45 -6.17 11.03
C VAL A 55 9.59 -5.57 12.42
N LEU A 56 8.50 -5.62 13.20
CA LEU A 56 8.48 -5.09 14.57
C LEU A 56 9.40 -5.90 15.50
N LEU A 57 9.36 -7.23 15.42
CA LEU A 57 10.21 -8.11 16.22
C LEU A 57 11.71 -7.90 15.91
N HIS A 58 12.10 -7.72 14.66
CA HIS A 58 13.49 -7.40 14.30
C HIS A 58 13.93 -6.05 14.84
N TRP A 59 13.03 -5.06 14.88
CA TRP A 59 13.34 -3.77 15.49
C TRP A 59 13.50 -3.91 17.01
N VAL A 60 12.58 -4.62 17.68
CA VAL A 60 12.66 -4.89 19.13
C VAL A 60 13.95 -5.64 19.48
N GLU A 61 14.36 -6.63 18.68
CA GLU A 61 15.61 -7.39 18.89
C GLU A 61 16.85 -6.48 18.93
N ARG A 62 16.85 -5.39 18.17
CA ARG A 62 17.98 -4.45 18.08
C ARG A 62 17.91 -3.33 19.12
N SER A 63 16.70 -2.81 19.37
CA SER A 63 16.50 -1.60 20.21
C SER A 63 16.12 -1.94 21.64
N HIS A 64 15.36 -3.02 21.88
CA HIS A 64 14.79 -3.39 23.17
C HIS A 64 14.85 -4.90 23.43
N PRO A 65 16.05 -5.54 23.38
CA PRO A 65 16.19 -6.98 23.53
C PRO A 65 15.67 -7.52 24.88
N GLU A 66 15.65 -6.69 25.93
CA GLU A 66 15.10 -7.02 27.24
C GLU A 66 13.62 -7.42 27.18
N LEU A 67 12.85 -6.84 26.25
CA LEU A 67 11.44 -7.19 26.06
C LEU A 67 11.29 -8.64 25.52
N LEU A 68 12.17 -9.03 24.59
CA LEU A 68 12.17 -10.40 24.06
C LEU A 68 12.53 -11.42 25.13
N MET A 69 13.42 -11.09 26.06
CA MET A 69 13.76 -11.96 27.20
C MET A 69 12.55 -12.19 28.12
N LEU A 70 11.75 -11.14 28.38
CA LEU A 70 10.51 -11.30 29.17
C LEU A 70 9.50 -12.19 28.44
N ILE A 71 9.32 -11.99 27.12
CA ILE A 71 8.42 -12.82 26.32
C ILE A 71 8.90 -14.28 26.32
N GLU A 72 10.20 -14.54 26.15
CA GLU A 72 10.80 -15.87 26.15
C GLU A 72 10.51 -16.61 27.48
N ASP A 73 10.71 -15.95 28.63
CA ASP A 73 10.39 -16.51 29.93
C ASP A 73 8.90 -16.86 30.06
N MET A 74 8.00 -15.94 29.64
CA MET A 74 6.56 -16.19 29.67
C MET A 74 6.11 -17.30 28.70
N VAL A 75 6.75 -17.44 27.54
CA VAL A 75 6.53 -18.57 26.62
C VAL A 75 7.03 -19.89 27.25
N GLY A 76 8.18 -19.84 27.94
CA GLY A 76 8.73 -20.99 28.66
C GLY A 76 7.77 -21.52 29.71
N ARG A 77 7.20 -20.67 30.54
CA ARG A 77 6.21 -21.04 31.57
C ARG A 77 4.77 -21.20 31.06
N ARG A 78 4.56 -21.15 29.73
CA ARG A 78 3.25 -21.35 29.05
C ARG A 78 2.20 -20.28 29.38
N GLN A 79 2.63 -19.12 29.77
CA GLN A 79 1.77 -17.96 29.97
C GLN A 79 1.42 -17.30 28.63
N ILE A 80 2.35 -17.30 27.66
CA ILE A 80 2.16 -16.72 26.33
C ILE A 80 2.20 -17.81 25.26
N GLU A 81 1.29 -17.70 24.28
CA GLU A 81 1.35 -18.39 23.01
C GLU A 81 1.66 -17.38 21.90
N MET A 82 2.77 -17.59 21.18
CA MET A 82 3.10 -16.77 20.01
C MET A 82 2.29 -17.24 18.81
N LEU A 83 1.65 -16.31 18.12
CA LEU A 83 0.92 -16.52 16.88
C LEU A 83 1.83 -16.25 15.68
N GLY A 84 1.72 -17.08 14.65
CA GLY A 84 2.30 -16.87 13.35
C GLY A 84 1.52 -15.83 12.54
N GLY A 85 1.98 -15.60 11.33
CA GLY A 85 1.43 -14.64 10.37
C GLY A 85 2.42 -14.44 9.24
N GLY A 86 2.15 -13.54 8.33
CA GLY A 86 3.14 -13.10 7.35
C GLY A 86 4.20 -12.19 7.99
N PHE A 87 5.47 -12.34 7.61
CA PHE A 87 6.58 -11.61 8.22
C PHE A 87 6.43 -10.09 8.10
N TYR A 88 6.02 -9.62 6.91
CA TYR A 88 5.79 -8.20 6.60
C TYR A 88 4.32 -7.80 6.73
N GLU A 89 3.51 -8.55 7.49
CA GLU A 89 2.08 -8.31 7.66
C GLU A 89 1.33 -8.17 6.30
N PRO A 90 1.47 -9.15 5.38
CA PRO A 90 0.99 -9.00 4.01
C PRO A 90 -0.54 -9.05 3.92
N MET A 91 -1.09 -8.41 2.89
CA MET A 91 -2.49 -8.58 2.50
C MET A 91 -2.67 -9.95 1.83
N LEU A 92 -2.80 -10.99 2.66
CA LEU A 92 -2.76 -12.39 2.23
C LEU A 92 -3.68 -12.75 1.05
N PRO A 93 -4.94 -12.28 0.95
CA PRO A 93 -5.82 -12.69 -0.15
C PRO A 93 -5.26 -12.39 -1.55
N ILE A 94 -4.60 -11.26 -1.73
CA ILE A 94 -4.18 -10.77 -3.05
C ILE A 94 -2.77 -11.19 -3.49
N ILE A 95 -1.97 -11.76 -2.61
CA ILE A 95 -0.59 -12.18 -2.95
C ILE A 95 -0.54 -13.63 -3.47
N PRO A 96 0.47 -14.02 -4.26
CA PRO A 96 0.63 -15.37 -4.76
C PRO A 96 0.76 -16.42 -3.66
N LEU A 97 0.34 -17.66 -3.95
CA LEU A 97 0.39 -18.78 -3.00
C LEU A 97 1.79 -19.01 -2.41
N GLN A 98 2.83 -18.95 -3.27
CA GLN A 98 4.21 -19.15 -2.83
C GLN A 98 4.68 -18.07 -1.86
N ASP A 99 4.23 -16.81 -2.07
CA ASP A 99 4.56 -15.69 -1.19
C ASP A 99 3.81 -15.80 0.15
N LYS A 100 2.53 -16.23 0.13
CA LYS A 100 1.78 -16.55 1.38
C LYS A 100 2.56 -17.54 2.24
N ILE A 101 2.95 -18.66 1.66
CA ILE A 101 3.70 -19.73 2.35
C ILE A 101 5.08 -19.19 2.78
N GLY A 102 5.80 -18.51 1.90
CA GLY A 102 7.14 -18.00 2.17
C GLY A 102 7.17 -17.02 3.34
N GLN A 103 6.26 -16.05 3.38
CA GLN A 103 6.18 -15.08 4.46
C GLN A 103 5.75 -15.71 5.80
N ILE A 104 4.80 -16.66 5.78
CA ILE A 104 4.37 -17.38 6.99
C ILE A 104 5.51 -18.23 7.54
N GLU A 105 6.24 -18.96 6.69
CA GLU A 105 7.38 -19.78 7.12
C GLU A 105 8.57 -18.93 7.59
N LEU A 106 8.76 -17.71 7.02
CA LEU A 106 9.80 -16.80 7.48
C LEU A 106 9.55 -16.37 8.93
N LEU A 107 8.32 -15.91 9.26
CA LEU A 107 7.96 -15.56 10.64
C LEU A 107 7.98 -16.78 11.55
N THR A 108 7.46 -17.92 11.11
CA THR A 108 7.49 -19.18 11.86
C THR A 108 8.92 -19.59 12.23
N THR A 109 9.86 -19.45 11.30
CA THR A 109 11.27 -19.78 11.52
C THR A 109 11.90 -18.84 12.54
N TYR A 110 11.61 -17.53 12.44
CA TYR A 110 12.05 -16.53 13.40
C TYR A 110 11.52 -16.86 14.81
N LEU A 111 10.20 -17.08 14.96
CA LEU A 111 9.57 -17.36 16.26
C LEU A 111 10.11 -18.64 16.87
N ARG A 112 10.32 -19.69 16.06
CA ARG A 112 10.92 -20.95 16.54
C ARG A 112 12.36 -20.77 17.02
N LYS A 113 13.15 -19.97 16.32
CA LYS A 113 14.53 -19.67 16.70
C LYS A 113 14.58 -18.86 18.00
N GLN A 114 13.73 -17.85 18.14
CA GLN A 114 13.72 -16.93 19.27
C GLN A 114 13.07 -17.52 20.52
N PHE A 115 11.95 -18.24 20.36
CA PHE A 115 11.12 -18.70 21.50
C PHE A 115 11.05 -20.23 21.62
N GLY A 116 11.77 -20.98 20.80
CA GLY A 116 11.85 -22.43 20.88
C GLY A 116 10.59 -23.19 20.45
N LYS A 117 9.51 -22.52 20.02
CA LYS A 117 8.22 -23.13 19.66
C LYS A 117 7.75 -22.69 18.28
N ARG A 118 7.16 -23.64 17.52
CA ARG A 118 6.47 -23.32 16.29
C ARG A 118 5.06 -22.82 16.62
N PRO A 119 4.60 -21.70 16.03
CA PRO A 119 3.23 -21.22 16.21
C PRO A 119 2.22 -22.23 15.64
N GLN A 120 1.07 -22.36 16.29
CA GLN A 120 -0.05 -23.20 15.87
C GLN A 120 -1.20 -22.38 15.25
N GLY A 121 -1.26 -21.08 15.55
CA GLY A 121 -2.24 -20.16 15.01
C GLY A 121 -1.61 -19.09 14.13
N CYS A 122 -2.41 -18.54 13.23
CA CYS A 122 -2.02 -17.50 12.32
C CYS A 122 -2.89 -16.25 12.53
N TRP A 123 -2.26 -15.10 12.64
CA TRP A 123 -2.95 -13.81 12.51
C TRP A 123 -3.12 -13.45 11.05
N VAL A 124 -4.32 -13.03 10.67
CA VAL A 124 -4.62 -12.54 9.32
C VAL A 124 -4.82 -11.03 9.40
N PRO A 125 -3.95 -10.23 8.76
CA PRO A 125 -4.01 -8.77 8.81
C PRO A 125 -5.35 -8.23 8.35
N ALA A 126 -5.85 -7.17 9.04
CA ALA A 126 -7.13 -6.55 8.77
C ALA A 126 -8.32 -7.55 8.72
N PHE A 127 -8.16 -8.75 9.30
CA PHE A 127 -9.09 -9.88 9.15
C PHE A 127 -9.47 -10.12 7.67
N ALA A 128 -8.55 -9.83 6.74
CA ALA A 128 -8.78 -9.97 5.31
C ALA A 128 -8.89 -11.45 4.94
N TRP A 129 -10.07 -11.91 4.58
CA TRP A 129 -10.40 -13.30 4.39
C TRP A 129 -10.89 -13.61 2.99
N GLU A 130 -10.41 -14.72 2.46
CA GLU A 130 -10.96 -15.49 1.33
C GLU A 130 -10.92 -16.97 1.72
N GLN A 131 -11.91 -17.75 1.28
CA GLN A 131 -11.98 -19.18 1.60
C GLN A 131 -10.73 -19.94 1.18
N GLY A 132 -10.10 -19.56 0.07
CA GLY A 132 -8.84 -20.12 -0.42
C GLY A 132 -7.63 -19.95 0.52
N LEU A 133 -7.72 -19.17 1.60
CA LEU A 133 -6.66 -19.06 2.61
C LEU A 133 -6.54 -20.30 3.51
N VAL A 134 -7.59 -21.09 3.63
CA VAL A 134 -7.57 -22.33 4.45
C VAL A 134 -6.43 -23.25 4.02
N SER A 135 -6.28 -23.47 2.72
CA SER A 135 -5.27 -24.39 2.18
C SER A 135 -3.83 -23.97 2.47
N PRO A 136 -3.37 -22.74 2.17
CA PRO A 136 -2.01 -22.30 2.51
C PRO A 136 -1.76 -22.21 4.01
N LEU A 137 -2.72 -21.80 4.84
CA LEU A 137 -2.57 -21.78 6.28
C LEU A 137 -2.36 -23.19 6.84
N ALA A 138 -3.18 -24.15 6.42
CA ALA A 138 -3.03 -25.54 6.80
C ALA A 138 -1.71 -26.16 6.30
N ALA A 139 -1.26 -25.81 5.09
CA ALA A 139 0.02 -26.24 4.54
C ALA A 139 1.21 -25.74 5.38
N CYS A 140 1.11 -24.55 5.97
CA CYS A 140 2.09 -24.01 6.91
C CYS A 140 1.94 -24.58 8.34
N GLY A 141 1.04 -25.56 8.57
CA GLY A 141 0.81 -26.19 9.87
C GLY A 141 0.03 -25.31 10.85
N MET A 142 -0.69 -24.30 10.37
CA MET A 142 -1.57 -23.48 11.19
C MET A 142 -2.89 -24.24 11.43
N GLY A 143 -3.27 -24.41 12.68
CA GLY A 143 -4.49 -25.10 13.08
C GLY A 143 -5.66 -24.17 13.35
N PHE A 144 -5.39 -22.85 13.56
CA PHE A 144 -6.42 -21.88 13.84
C PHE A 144 -6.05 -20.47 13.38
N THR A 145 -7.07 -19.62 13.24
CA THR A 145 -6.98 -18.19 12.98
C THR A 145 -8.10 -17.43 13.69
N PHE A 146 -8.14 -16.11 13.51
CA PHE A 146 -9.11 -15.22 14.09
C PHE A 146 -9.82 -14.42 13.00
N LEU A 147 -11.15 -14.23 13.14
CA LEU A 147 -11.93 -13.30 12.33
C LEU A 147 -12.84 -12.46 13.23
N SER A 148 -13.27 -11.30 12.75
CA SER A 148 -14.13 -10.41 13.53
C SER A 148 -15.54 -10.97 13.71
N ASP A 149 -16.21 -10.60 14.79
CA ASP A 149 -17.62 -10.90 15.06
C ASP A 149 -18.54 -10.45 13.91
N ARG A 150 -18.19 -9.35 13.24
CA ARG A 150 -18.87 -8.88 12.04
C ARG A 150 -18.81 -9.90 10.89
N GLN A 151 -17.66 -10.52 10.64
CA GLN A 151 -17.52 -11.55 9.59
C GLN A 151 -18.32 -12.79 9.93
N PHE A 152 -18.36 -13.18 11.20
CA PHE A 152 -19.24 -14.26 11.67
C PHE A 152 -20.71 -13.93 11.40
N ALA A 153 -21.15 -12.69 11.62
CA ALA A 153 -22.52 -12.26 11.29
C ALA A 153 -22.80 -12.37 9.78
N LEU A 154 -21.86 -11.98 8.92
CA LEU A 154 -21.97 -12.09 7.46
C LEU A 154 -22.01 -13.55 6.99
N ALA A 155 -21.36 -14.48 7.69
CA ALA A 155 -21.37 -15.91 7.38
C ALA A 155 -22.69 -16.62 7.77
N GLY A 156 -23.73 -15.89 8.16
CA GLY A 156 -25.01 -16.47 8.57
C GLY A 156 -24.97 -17.16 9.92
N GLY A 157 -23.95 -16.87 10.73
CA GLY A 157 -23.93 -17.28 12.12
C GLY A 157 -25.14 -16.71 12.86
N ASP A 158 -25.48 -17.31 13.99
CA ASP A 158 -26.70 -17.09 14.71
C ASP A 158 -27.03 -15.61 15.00
N ALA A 159 -28.29 -15.22 14.85
CA ALA A 159 -28.79 -13.88 15.12
C ALA A 159 -28.59 -13.42 16.59
N GLY A 160 -28.13 -14.29 17.46
CA GLY A 160 -27.87 -14.05 18.88
C GLY A 160 -26.66 -13.16 19.21
N GLY A 161 -25.77 -12.87 18.26
CA GLY A 161 -24.61 -11.99 18.48
C GLY A 161 -23.39 -12.67 19.10
N TYR A 162 -23.50 -13.87 19.64
CA TYR A 162 -22.39 -14.67 20.16
C TYR A 162 -21.97 -15.72 19.15
N ARG A 163 -20.67 -15.90 19.03
CA ARG A 163 -20.11 -16.82 18.06
C ARG A 163 -19.16 -17.78 18.76
N ALA A 164 -19.42 -19.05 18.63
CA ALA A 164 -18.48 -20.08 19.04
C ALA A 164 -17.38 -20.23 17.97
N PRO A 165 -16.20 -20.75 18.33
CA PRO A 165 -15.24 -21.20 17.35
C PRO A 165 -15.88 -22.15 16.34
N CYS A 166 -15.48 -22.07 15.08
CA CYS A 166 -16.03 -22.87 14.00
C CYS A 166 -14.93 -23.50 13.14
N ILE A 167 -15.29 -24.46 12.31
CA ILE A 167 -14.42 -25.04 11.30
C ILE A 167 -14.67 -24.35 9.97
N CYS A 168 -13.58 -23.90 9.35
CA CYS A 168 -13.55 -23.47 7.96
C CYS A 168 -12.83 -24.54 7.15
N GLU A 169 -13.40 -24.94 6.01
CA GLU A 169 -12.89 -26.04 5.20
C GLU A 169 -12.72 -25.57 3.74
N ASP A 170 -11.61 -25.93 3.12
CA ASP A 170 -11.36 -25.77 1.70
C ASP A 170 -10.55 -26.95 1.17
N GLN A 171 -11.06 -27.62 0.13
CA GLN A 171 -10.41 -28.74 -0.57
C GLN A 171 -9.89 -29.84 0.37
N GLY A 172 -10.65 -30.18 1.40
CA GLY A 172 -10.31 -31.21 2.39
C GLY A 172 -9.30 -30.75 3.45
N LYS A 173 -8.87 -29.49 3.44
CA LYS A 173 -8.10 -28.84 4.50
C LYS A 173 -9.03 -28.11 5.44
N VAL A 174 -8.68 -28.09 6.72
CA VAL A 174 -9.51 -27.46 7.75
C VAL A 174 -8.68 -26.56 8.64
N ILE A 175 -9.29 -25.49 9.10
CA ILE A 175 -8.73 -24.57 10.10
C ILE A 175 -9.85 -24.18 11.08
N THR A 176 -9.52 -24.04 12.36
CA THR A 176 -10.46 -23.49 13.35
C THR A 176 -10.40 -21.97 13.32
N VAL A 177 -11.55 -21.32 13.30
CA VAL A 177 -11.67 -19.86 13.33
C VAL A 177 -12.27 -19.43 14.66
N PHE A 178 -11.55 -18.58 15.40
CA PHE A 178 -12.02 -17.98 16.64
C PHE A 178 -12.61 -16.61 16.37
N PRO A 179 -13.78 -16.28 16.96
CA PRO A 179 -14.35 -14.93 16.86
C PRO A 179 -13.59 -13.93 17.73
N VAL A 180 -13.30 -12.75 17.18
CA VAL A 180 -12.80 -11.59 17.92
C VAL A 180 -13.98 -10.64 18.14
N LEU A 181 -14.29 -10.36 19.41
CA LEU A 181 -15.41 -9.53 19.78
C LEU A 181 -14.98 -8.05 19.89
N GLN A 182 -15.06 -7.32 18.79
CA GLN A 182 -14.60 -5.92 18.68
C GLN A 182 -15.33 -4.93 19.59
N PRO A 183 -16.65 -5.02 19.80
CA PRO A 183 -17.33 -4.15 20.78
C PRO A 183 -16.77 -4.30 22.19
N LEU A 184 -16.37 -5.52 22.59
CA LEU A 184 -15.73 -5.76 23.87
C LEU A 184 -14.31 -5.20 23.93
N GLU A 185 -13.53 -5.32 22.84
CA GLU A 185 -12.19 -4.69 22.75
C GLU A 185 -12.25 -3.19 23.02
N THR A 186 -13.19 -2.50 22.39
CA THR A 186 -13.38 -1.06 22.57
C THR A 186 -13.80 -0.75 24.01
N ALA A 187 -14.77 -1.50 24.55
CA ALA A 187 -15.28 -1.27 25.90
C ALA A 187 -14.22 -1.53 26.99
N VAL A 188 -13.38 -2.54 26.83
CA VAL A 188 -12.26 -2.86 27.74
C VAL A 188 -11.23 -1.73 27.80
N GLY A 189 -11.02 -1.03 26.68
CA GLY A 189 -10.15 0.14 26.63
C GLY A 189 -10.66 1.34 27.44
N GLU A 190 -11.98 1.39 27.76
CA GLU A 190 -12.63 2.55 28.36
C GLU A 190 -13.16 2.30 29.78
N LYS A 191 -13.47 1.05 30.13
CA LYS A 191 -14.21 0.69 31.35
C LYS A 191 -13.52 -0.45 32.09
N SER A 192 -13.92 -0.67 33.36
CA SER A 192 -13.57 -1.87 34.12
C SER A 192 -14.08 -3.13 33.41
N VAL A 193 -13.24 -4.16 33.34
CA VAL A 193 -13.49 -5.39 32.56
C VAL A 193 -14.46 -6.31 33.30
N SER A 194 -14.33 -6.42 34.61
CA SER A 194 -15.11 -7.39 35.40
C SER A 194 -16.63 -7.21 35.25
N PRO A 195 -17.19 -5.99 35.36
CA PRO A 195 -18.62 -5.78 35.12
C PRO A 195 -19.04 -6.03 33.68
N LEU A 196 -18.16 -5.73 32.70
CA LEU A 196 -18.45 -5.99 31.29
C LEU A 196 -18.56 -7.48 31.02
N LEU A 197 -17.62 -8.30 31.55
CA LEU A 197 -17.67 -9.74 31.41
C LEU A 197 -18.83 -10.37 32.16
N ALA A 198 -19.21 -9.85 33.32
CA ALA A 198 -20.39 -10.31 34.06
C ALA A 198 -21.68 -10.11 33.23
N ALA A 199 -21.86 -8.89 32.70
CA ALA A 199 -23.01 -8.57 31.84
C ALA A 199 -23.05 -9.41 30.55
N LEU A 200 -21.90 -9.64 29.96
CA LEU A 200 -21.74 -10.46 28.75
C LEU A 200 -22.11 -11.93 29.02
N LEU A 201 -21.66 -12.48 30.14
CA LEU A 201 -22.02 -13.84 30.57
C LEU A 201 -23.51 -13.99 30.86
N GLU A 202 -24.10 -13.01 31.51
CA GLU A 202 -25.55 -13.01 31.80
C GLU A 202 -26.37 -12.97 30.51
N ASP A 203 -26.00 -12.13 29.54
CA ASP A 203 -26.69 -12.05 28.27
C ASP A 203 -26.49 -13.34 27.42
N PHE A 204 -25.31 -13.91 27.42
CA PHE A 204 -25.04 -15.20 26.76
C PHE A 204 -25.94 -16.31 27.34
N ASN A 205 -26.00 -16.46 28.66
CA ASN A 205 -26.80 -17.48 29.31
C ASN A 205 -28.32 -17.30 29.08
N LYS A 206 -28.78 -16.07 28.88
CA LYS A 206 -30.18 -15.81 28.48
C LYS A 206 -30.50 -16.27 27.07
N ARG A 207 -29.55 -16.13 26.16
CA ARG A 207 -29.71 -16.44 24.72
C ARG A 207 -29.42 -17.90 24.37
N SER A 208 -28.49 -18.50 25.10
CA SER A 208 -27.98 -19.86 24.83
C SER A 208 -27.93 -20.70 26.11
N PRO A 209 -29.10 -20.97 26.76
CA PRO A 209 -29.16 -21.60 28.08
C PRO A 209 -28.68 -23.06 28.11
N GLU A 210 -28.60 -23.70 26.96
CA GLU A 210 -28.11 -25.11 26.82
C GLU A 210 -26.59 -25.21 26.63
N GLU A 211 -25.93 -24.07 26.32
CA GLU A 211 -24.51 -24.05 26.08
C GLU A 211 -23.72 -23.92 27.38
N THR A 212 -22.69 -24.78 27.54
CA THR A 212 -21.86 -24.85 28.76
C THR A 212 -20.51 -24.14 28.59
N GLU A 213 -20.09 -23.87 27.37
CA GLU A 213 -18.82 -23.24 27.06
C GLU A 213 -19.06 -21.93 26.31
N PHE A 214 -18.46 -20.84 26.80
CA PHE A 214 -18.48 -19.55 26.15
C PHE A 214 -17.04 -19.03 25.96
N ILE A 215 -16.56 -19.06 24.71
CA ILE A 215 -15.21 -18.63 24.34
C ILE A 215 -15.29 -17.29 23.62
N VAL A 216 -14.50 -16.33 24.10
CA VAL A 216 -14.42 -14.97 23.54
C VAL A 216 -12.96 -14.62 23.33
N SER A 217 -12.63 -13.99 22.19
CA SER A 217 -11.30 -13.46 21.94
C SER A 217 -11.34 -11.93 21.87
N ILE A 218 -10.34 -11.28 22.45
CA ILE A 218 -10.13 -9.84 22.37
C ILE A 218 -8.63 -9.55 22.19
N PHE A 219 -8.32 -8.55 21.33
CA PHE A 219 -6.96 -8.07 21.08
C PHE A 219 -6.93 -6.54 21.23
N PRO A 220 -7.05 -5.99 22.45
CA PRO A 220 -7.12 -4.54 22.66
C PRO A 220 -5.88 -3.84 22.11
N ARG A 221 -6.08 -2.88 21.19
CA ARG A 221 -5.00 -2.10 20.56
C ARG A 221 -4.71 -0.81 21.30
N LYS A 222 -5.72 -0.26 21.98
CA LYS A 222 -5.64 0.99 22.74
C LYS A 222 -6.36 0.82 24.06
N ILE A 223 -5.75 1.34 25.11
CA ILE A 223 -6.40 1.56 26.39
C ILE A 223 -6.40 3.06 26.65
N ASN A 224 -7.56 3.62 27.05
CA ASN A 224 -7.62 5.01 27.45
C ASN A 224 -6.95 5.19 28.80
N ALA A 225 -5.72 5.68 28.77
CA ALA A 225 -5.13 6.31 29.95
C ALA A 225 -5.87 7.63 30.20
N GLY A 226 -6.36 7.86 31.41
CA GLY A 226 -6.93 9.16 31.80
C GLY A 226 -5.90 10.28 31.57
N LYS A 227 -6.38 11.54 31.51
CA LYS A 227 -5.52 12.71 31.19
C LYS A 227 -4.20 12.80 31.96
N ASN A 228 -4.06 12.12 33.10
CA ASN A 228 -2.87 12.12 33.95
C ASN A 228 -2.35 10.70 34.26
N GLU A 229 -2.80 9.67 33.55
CA GLU A 229 -2.41 8.29 33.77
C GLU A 229 -1.39 7.85 32.71
N SER A 230 -0.38 7.06 33.12
CA SER A 230 0.55 6.43 32.19
C SER A 230 -0.08 5.19 31.53
N MET A 231 0.43 4.80 30.36
CA MET A 231 0.01 3.56 29.68
C MET A 231 0.32 2.33 30.56
N ASP A 232 1.44 2.33 31.28
CA ASP A 232 1.78 1.27 32.24
C ASP A 232 0.71 1.10 33.32
N TYR A 233 0.15 2.20 33.84
CA TYR A 233 -0.92 2.15 34.83
C TYR A 233 -2.21 1.60 34.25
N ALA A 234 -2.59 2.07 33.08
CA ALA A 234 -3.82 1.64 32.41
C ALA A 234 -3.81 0.12 32.09
N TRP A 235 -2.69 -0.40 31.59
CA TRP A 235 -2.53 -1.84 31.34
C TRP A 235 -2.47 -2.65 32.65
N ASN A 236 -1.77 -2.20 33.68
CA ASN A 236 -1.77 -2.87 34.97
C ASN A 236 -3.17 -2.96 35.58
N ARG A 237 -3.98 -1.89 35.49
CA ARG A 237 -5.38 -1.88 35.95
C ARG A 237 -6.21 -2.96 35.24
N LEU A 238 -6.04 -3.13 33.92
CA LEU A 238 -6.71 -4.20 33.17
C LEU A 238 -6.35 -5.59 33.72
N PHE A 239 -5.06 -5.86 33.91
CA PHE A 239 -4.60 -7.17 34.42
C PHE A 239 -5.03 -7.41 35.86
N GLU A 240 -5.00 -6.40 36.71
CA GLU A 240 -5.50 -6.50 38.08
C GLU A 240 -6.99 -6.85 38.10
N ASP A 241 -7.81 -6.12 37.33
CA ASP A 241 -9.26 -6.36 37.23
C ASP A 241 -9.55 -7.78 36.68
N LEU A 242 -8.83 -8.22 35.64
CA LEU A 242 -8.93 -9.59 35.14
C LEU A 242 -8.51 -10.65 36.16
N SER A 243 -7.48 -10.36 36.97
CA SER A 243 -6.99 -11.31 37.99
C SER A 243 -7.98 -11.55 39.13
N LEU A 244 -8.84 -10.59 39.39
CA LEU A 244 -9.90 -10.61 40.42
C LEU A 244 -11.28 -11.02 39.84
N CYS A 245 -11.40 -11.14 38.51
CA CYS A 245 -12.67 -11.44 37.87
C CYS A 245 -13.10 -12.91 38.11
N GLU A 246 -14.27 -13.09 38.72
CA GLU A 246 -14.86 -14.43 38.99
C GLU A 246 -15.61 -14.98 37.77
N HIS A 247 -15.98 -14.13 36.80
CA HIS A 247 -16.81 -14.47 35.66
C HIS A 247 -16.03 -14.93 34.42
N ALA A 248 -14.70 -14.84 34.45
CA ALA A 248 -13.86 -15.25 33.32
C ALA A 248 -12.56 -15.90 33.78
N GLU A 249 -12.03 -16.75 32.91
CA GLU A 249 -10.68 -17.27 33.01
C GLU A 249 -9.97 -17.10 31.67
N THR A 250 -8.67 -16.79 31.69
CA THR A 250 -7.88 -16.64 30.47
C THR A 250 -7.30 -17.97 30.01
N ALA A 251 -7.28 -18.18 28.68
CA ALA A 251 -6.69 -19.36 28.09
C ALA A 251 -5.98 -19.04 26.76
N VAL A 252 -4.95 -19.81 26.44
CA VAL A 252 -4.30 -19.72 25.12
C VAL A 252 -5.05 -20.59 24.11
N PRO A 253 -5.23 -20.11 22.86
CA PRO A 253 -6.06 -20.79 21.87
C PRO A 253 -5.56 -22.17 21.46
N GLY A 254 -4.25 -22.41 21.39
CA GLY A 254 -3.68 -23.72 21.08
C GLY A 254 -3.97 -24.79 22.15
N LYS A 255 -4.22 -24.40 23.41
CA LYS A 255 -4.70 -25.31 24.46
C LYS A 255 -6.18 -25.63 24.27
N LEU A 256 -6.98 -24.62 23.94
CA LEU A 256 -8.41 -24.79 23.69
C LEU A 256 -8.68 -25.70 22.48
N LEU A 257 -7.95 -25.50 21.41
CA LEU A 257 -8.08 -26.28 20.16
C LEU A 257 -8.09 -27.81 20.41
N LYS A 258 -7.33 -28.30 21.39
CA LYS A 258 -7.25 -29.73 21.73
C LYS A 258 -8.54 -30.26 22.36
N GLY A 259 -9.30 -29.41 23.03
CA GLY A 259 -10.56 -29.78 23.70
C GLY A 259 -11.78 -29.62 22.79
N LEU A 260 -11.72 -28.76 21.80
CA LEU A 260 -12.85 -28.44 20.93
C LEU A 260 -13.17 -29.63 19.99
N LYS A 261 -14.43 -30.07 20.03
CA LYS A 261 -14.94 -31.19 19.17
C LYS A 261 -16.35 -30.83 18.69
N GLY A 262 -16.68 -31.35 17.49
CA GLY A 262 -18.04 -31.17 16.95
C GLY A 262 -18.40 -29.72 16.62
N LEU A 263 -17.39 -28.87 16.31
CA LEU A 263 -17.60 -27.49 15.96
C LEU A 263 -18.45 -27.33 14.70
N PRO A 264 -19.30 -26.29 14.62
CA PRO A 264 -20.05 -25.99 13.42
C PRO A 264 -19.11 -25.63 12.27
N LYS A 265 -19.53 -25.95 11.04
CA LYS A 265 -18.82 -25.52 9.83
C LYS A 265 -19.43 -24.22 9.34
N LEU A 266 -18.58 -23.23 9.06
CA LEU A 266 -18.97 -21.99 8.44
C LEU A 266 -18.10 -21.71 7.20
N CYS A 267 -18.72 -21.01 6.24
CA CYS A 267 -18.04 -20.44 5.08
C CYS A 267 -18.15 -18.92 5.18
N PHE A 268 -17.02 -18.26 5.21
CA PHE A 268 -16.98 -16.80 5.33
C PHE A 268 -16.91 -16.17 3.94
N PRO A 269 -17.71 -15.13 3.66
CA PRO A 269 -17.59 -14.37 2.43
C PRO A 269 -16.26 -13.62 2.37
N ASP A 270 -15.80 -13.35 1.15
CA ASP A 270 -14.62 -12.52 0.92
C ASP A 270 -14.84 -11.13 1.52
N SER A 271 -14.00 -10.78 2.48
CA SER A 271 -14.20 -9.58 3.30
C SER A 271 -12.89 -9.14 3.94
N SER A 272 -12.87 -7.90 4.39
CA SER A 272 -11.88 -7.39 5.32
C SER A 272 -12.55 -6.50 6.35
N ASP A 273 -11.92 -6.34 7.50
CA ASP A 273 -12.38 -5.46 8.55
C ASP A 273 -11.63 -4.13 8.50
N THR A 274 -11.67 -3.51 7.33
CA THR A 274 -11.20 -2.15 7.10
C THR A 274 -12.36 -1.16 7.21
N ALA A 275 -12.06 0.13 7.28
CA ALA A 275 -13.09 1.18 7.35
C ALA A 275 -14.12 1.09 6.21
N GLU A 276 -13.71 0.66 5.03
CA GLU A 276 -14.58 0.51 3.86
C GLU A 276 -15.30 -0.84 3.78
N SER A 277 -14.93 -1.79 4.61
CA SER A 277 -15.59 -3.11 4.73
C SER A 277 -15.72 -3.88 3.41
N MET A 278 -14.77 -3.68 2.50
CA MET A 278 -14.74 -4.37 1.21
C MET A 278 -13.67 -5.47 1.17
N SER A 279 -13.79 -6.41 0.23
CA SER A 279 -12.73 -7.40 0.02
C SER A 279 -11.45 -6.73 -0.50
N SER A 280 -10.30 -7.32 -0.19
CA SER A 280 -8.99 -6.78 -0.61
C SER A 280 -8.87 -6.68 -2.14
N ARG A 281 -9.50 -7.60 -2.89
CA ARG A 281 -9.54 -7.55 -4.37
C ARG A 281 -10.33 -6.35 -4.88
N ARG A 282 -11.48 -6.08 -4.27
CA ARG A 282 -12.28 -4.90 -4.63
C ARG A 282 -11.54 -3.61 -4.29
N PHE A 283 -10.81 -3.58 -3.17
CA PHE A 283 -9.99 -2.43 -2.79
C PHE A 283 -8.98 -2.07 -3.88
N VAL A 284 -8.25 -3.06 -4.40
CA VAL A 284 -7.27 -2.88 -5.50
C VAL A 284 -7.91 -2.32 -6.78
N ILE A 285 -9.17 -2.70 -7.06
CA ILE A 285 -9.89 -2.22 -8.25
C ILE A 285 -10.38 -0.78 -8.07
N VAL A 286 -10.84 -0.43 -6.87
CA VAL A 286 -11.46 0.89 -6.59
C VAL A 286 -10.41 1.99 -6.40
N HIS A 287 -9.22 1.64 -5.86
CA HIS A 287 -8.14 2.60 -5.57
C HIS A 287 -7.00 2.45 -6.58
N PRO A 288 -6.84 3.39 -7.54
CA PRO A 288 -5.82 3.30 -8.59
C PRO A 288 -4.38 3.16 -8.05
N GLU A 289 -4.07 3.80 -6.94
CA GLU A 289 -2.76 3.73 -6.28
C GLU A 289 -2.46 2.29 -5.80
N ALA A 290 -3.44 1.66 -5.14
CA ALA A 290 -3.34 0.27 -4.72
C ALA A 290 -3.25 -0.67 -5.94
N GLY A 291 -4.02 -0.36 -7.00
CA GLY A 291 -3.97 -1.05 -8.28
C GLY A 291 -2.58 -0.99 -8.93
N GLY A 292 -1.96 0.19 -8.95
CA GLY A 292 -0.61 0.40 -9.48
C GLY A 292 0.44 -0.42 -8.73
N ILE A 293 0.46 -0.35 -7.40
CA ILE A 293 1.36 -1.16 -6.56
C ILE A 293 1.12 -2.65 -6.79
N TYR A 294 -0.14 -3.09 -6.85
CA TYR A 294 -0.49 -4.49 -7.10
C TYR A 294 0.01 -4.96 -8.47
N SER A 295 -0.19 -4.19 -9.54
CA SER A 295 0.28 -4.50 -10.88
C SER A 295 1.80 -4.61 -10.94
N LYS A 296 2.52 -3.66 -10.32
CA LYS A 296 3.98 -3.71 -10.20
C LYS A 296 4.46 -4.92 -9.41
N MET A 297 3.77 -5.25 -8.33
CA MET A 297 4.06 -6.44 -7.52
C MET A 297 3.91 -7.74 -8.32
N VAL A 298 2.79 -7.87 -9.07
CA VAL A 298 2.55 -9.04 -9.94
C VAL A 298 3.60 -9.13 -11.04
N PHE A 299 3.90 -8.02 -11.70
CA PHE A 299 4.93 -7.96 -12.74
C PHE A 299 6.32 -8.34 -12.20
N THR A 300 6.71 -7.79 -11.05
CA THR A 300 7.98 -8.12 -10.37
C THR A 300 8.07 -9.60 -10.04
N ASN A 301 6.96 -10.20 -9.55
CA ASN A 301 6.90 -11.64 -9.28
C ASN A 301 7.11 -12.48 -10.56
N VAL A 302 6.56 -12.04 -11.71
CA VAL A 302 6.82 -12.69 -13.01
C VAL A 302 8.31 -12.65 -13.34
N LEU A 303 8.98 -11.50 -13.20
CA LEU A 303 10.41 -11.34 -13.44
C LEU A 303 11.26 -12.26 -12.54
N ILE A 304 10.93 -12.32 -11.23
CA ILE A 304 11.62 -13.21 -10.29
C ILE A 304 11.45 -14.68 -10.69
N ASN A 305 10.27 -15.08 -11.13
CA ASN A 305 9.99 -16.46 -11.52
C ASN A 305 10.69 -16.88 -12.82
N GLN A 306 11.11 -15.92 -13.65
CA GLN A 306 11.93 -16.18 -14.84
C GLN A 306 13.41 -16.46 -14.51
N LEU A 307 13.88 -16.12 -13.29
CA LEU A 307 15.26 -16.43 -12.87
C LEU A 307 15.49 -17.94 -12.83
N ARG A 308 16.54 -18.39 -13.50
CA ARG A 308 16.97 -19.80 -13.56
C ARG A 308 18.34 -19.98 -12.94
N GLY A 309 18.54 -21.12 -12.26
CA GLY A 309 19.87 -21.59 -11.85
C GLY A 309 20.48 -20.96 -10.59
N ASP A 310 19.93 -19.88 -10.05
CA ASP A 310 20.44 -19.20 -8.85
C ASP A 310 19.34 -19.07 -7.77
N LYS A 311 19.24 -20.10 -6.94
CA LYS A 311 18.21 -20.15 -5.87
C LYS A 311 18.39 -19.05 -4.82
N SER A 312 19.62 -18.71 -4.47
CA SER A 312 19.91 -17.68 -3.47
C SER A 312 19.45 -16.30 -3.96
N ARG A 313 19.81 -15.95 -5.20
CA ARG A 313 19.38 -14.69 -5.82
C ARG A 313 17.87 -14.61 -5.96
N LYS A 314 17.22 -15.72 -6.35
CA LYS A 314 15.76 -15.79 -6.42
C LYS A 314 15.12 -15.55 -5.06
N LEU A 315 15.66 -16.15 -4.00
CA LEU A 315 15.17 -15.95 -2.63
C LEU A 315 15.34 -14.48 -2.19
N SER A 316 16.53 -13.89 -2.40
CA SER A 316 16.76 -12.48 -2.07
C SER A 316 15.81 -11.54 -2.81
N ALA A 317 15.51 -11.83 -4.10
CA ALA A 317 14.52 -11.04 -4.85
C ALA A 317 13.09 -11.21 -4.29
N HIS A 318 12.71 -12.42 -3.85
CA HIS A 318 11.42 -12.63 -3.18
C HIS A 318 11.35 -11.90 -1.84
N GLU A 319 12.41 -11.87 -1.04
CA GLU A 319 12.44 -11.14 0.24
C GLU A 319 12.25 -9.63 0.03
N GLU A 320 12.81 -9.04 -1.04
CA GLU A 320 12.50 -7.66 -1.41
C GLU A 320 11.03 -7.50 -1.85
N LEU A 321 10.50 -8.38 -2.71
CA LEU A 321 9.10 -8.36 -3.13
C LEU A 321 8.14 -8.41 -1.93
N TRP A 322 8.43 -9.25 -0.94
CA TRP A 322 7.57 -9.43 0.24
C TRP A 322 7.41 -8.16 1.08
N LYS A 323 8.40 -7.27 1.10
CA LYS A 323 8.32 -5.97 1.79
C LYS A 323 7.21 -5.09 1.22
N ALA A 324 6.95 -5.18 -0.08
CA ALA A 324 5.90 -4.42 -0.77
C ALA A 324 4.50 -5.03 -0.63
N GLN A 325 4.35 -6.18 0.00
CA GLN A 325 3.07 -6.89 0.14
C GLN A 325 2.31 -6.52 1.42
N GLY A 326 2.81 -5.54 2.19
CA GLY A 326 2.26 -5.13 3.48
C GLY A 326 0.82 -4.64 3.40
N SER A 327 -0.01 -5.04 4.38
CA SER A 327 -1.44 -4.73 4.43
C SER A 327 -1.75 -3.23 4.54
N ALA A 328 -0.84 -2.43 5.08
CA ALA A 328 -0.98 -0.99 5.18
C ALA A 328 -1.19 -0.29 3.83
N LEU A 329 -0.62 -0.85 2.75
CA LEU A 329 -0.76 -0.34 1.38
C LEU A 329 -2.16 -0.59 0.78
N PHE A 330 -2.98 -1.41 1.43
CA PHE A 330 -4.30 -1.84 0.98
C PHE A 330 -5.40 -1.51 1.99
N CYS A 331 -5.22 -0.40 2.71
CA CYS A 331 -6.23 0.16 3.62
C CYS A 331 -6.15 1.69 3.68
N MET A 332 -7.29 2.32 4.02
CA MET A 332 -7.44 3.78 4.14
C MET A 332 -7.38 4.17 5.62
N THR A 333 -6.19 4.19 6.21
CA THR A 333 -5.99 4.48 7.64
C THR A 333 -5.17 5.75 7.89
N GLY A 334 -5.41 6.80 7.12
CA GLY A 334 -4.71 8.08 7.25
C GLY A 334 -3.20 7.93 7.02
N ARG A 335 -2.37 8.40 7.95
CA ARG A 335 -0.90 8.35 7.83
C ARG A 335 -0.32 6.94 7.75
N GLN A 336 -1.03 5.92 8.22
CA GLN A 336 -0.57 4.52 8.21
C GLN A 336 -1.15 3.71 7.05
N GLY A 337 -1.82 4.36 6.09
CA GLY A 337 -2.50 3.72 4.97
C GLY A 337 -1.96 4.11 3.60
N LEU A 338 -2.77 3.79 2.59
CA LEU A 338 -2.46 3.98 1.17
C LEU A 338 -2.04 5.41 0.80
N HIS A 339 -2.62 6.44 1.43
CA HIS A 339 -2.31 7.85 1.12
C HIS A 339 -0.99 8.34 1.72
N ASN A 340 -0.31 7.55 2.55
CA ASN A 340 1.05 7.88 2.98
C ASN A 340 2.05 7.60 1.85
N HIS A 341 2.53 8.66 1.18
CA HIS A 341 3.47 8.53 0.07
C HIS A 341 4.81 7.88 0.49
N LEU A 342 5.24 8.01 1.75
CA LEU A 342 6.48 7.39 2.24
C LEU A 342 6.36 5.86 2.28
N LEU A 343 5.19 5.34 2.70
CA LEU A 343 4.94 3.89 2.69
C LEU A 343 4.86 3.33 1.27
N ARG A 344 4.20 4.04 0.35
CA ARG A 344 4.17 3.64 -1.07
C ARG A 344 5.57 3.68 -1.68
N ASN A 345 6.33 4.74 -1.44
CA ASN A 345 7.73 4.85 -1.88
C ASN A 345 8.60 3.71 -1.34
N ALA A 346 8.43 3.32 -0.07
CA ALA A 346 9.16 2.20 0.50
C ALA A 346 8.81 0.87 -0.21
N ALA A 347 7.53 0.68 -0.55
CA ALA A 347 7.08 -0.48 -1.32
C ALA A 347 7.66 -0.48 -2.73
N TYR A 348 7.57 0.63 -3.47
CA TYR A 348 8.19 0.75 -4.80
C TYR A 348 9.71 0.55 -4.74
N SER A 349 10.39 1.11 -3.75
CA SER A 349 11.82 0.91 -3.55
C SER A 349 12.17 -0.58 -3.38
N ALA A 350 11.36 -1.31 -2.63
CA ALA A 350 11.51 -2.76 -2.46
C ALA A 350 11.27 -3.52 -3.78
N LEU A 351 10.21 -3.18 -4.53
CA LEU A 351 9.93 -3.78 -5.84
C LEU A 351 11.05 -3.53 -6.84
N LEU A 352 11.58 -2.31 -6.89
CA LEU A 352 12.71 -1.95 -7.74
C LEU A 352 14.02 -2.62 -7.27
N GLY A 353 14.18 -2.81 -5.96
CA GLY A 353 15.25 -3.61 -5.38
C GLY A 353 15.20 -5.05 -5.88
N ALA A 354 14.02 -5.68 -5.84
CA ALA A 354 13.80 -7.01 -6.39
C ALA A 354 14.11 -7.07 -7.90
N GLU A 355 13.63 -6.09 -8.66
CA GLU A 355 13.89 -6.01 -10.10
C GLU A 355 15.38 -5.85 -10.41
N ARG A 356 16.12 -5.03 -9.67
CA ARG A 356 17.58 -4.91 -9.77
C ARG A 356 18.27 -6.25 -9.57
N ILE A 357 17.89 -7.01 -8.55
CA ILE A 357 18.43 -8.35 -8.30
C ILE A 357 18.18 -9.26 -9.50
N THR A 358 17.04 -9.16 -10.18
CA THR A 358 16.76 -9.96 -11.37
C THR A 358 17.69 -9.62 -12.55
N ARG A 359 18.17 -8.37 -12.63
CA ARG A 359 19.07 -7.88 -13.69
C ARG A 359 20.55 -8.11 -13.43
N GLU A 360 20.93 -8.47 -12.21
CA GLU A 360 22.32 -8.77 -11.84
C GLU A 360 22.88 -9.97 -12.63
N LYS A 361 24.20 -10.00 -12.81
CA LYS A 361 24.97 -11.07 -13.48
C LYS A 361 24.64 -11.29 -14.96
N SER A 362 23.80 -10.46 -15.56
CA SER A 362 23.53 -10.51 -17.01
C SER A 362 23.67 -9.12 -17.62
N LYS A 363 24.08 -9.07 -18.91
CA LYS A 363 24.01 -7.81 -19.66
C LYS A 363 22.55 -7.55 -19.97
N PHE A 364 21.96 -6.55 -19.32
CA PHE A 364 20.59 -6.14 -19.60
C PHE A 364 20.46 -5.67 -21.05
N VAL A 365 19.46 -6.18 -21.76
CA VAL A 365 19.15 -5.78 -23.13
C VAL A 365 17.96 -4.83 -23.09
N PRO A 366 18.16 -3.55 -23.44
CA PRO A 366 17.07 -2.58 -23.47
C PRO A 366 15.95 -3.03 -24.42
N SER A 367 14.69 -2.86 -23.99
CA SER A 367 13.52 -3.35 -24.71
C SER A 367 12.37 -2.34 -24.75
N LEU A 368 11.47 -2.53 -25.70
CA LEU A 368 10.14 -1.94 -25.74
C LEU A 368 9.16 -3.09 -26.03
N VAL A 369 8.29 -3.38 -25.06
CA VAL A 369 7.40 -4.54 -25.12
C VAL A 369 5.97 -4.07 -24.84
N PRO A 370 5.00 -4.40 -25.70
CA PRO A 370 3.58 -4.29 -25.34
C PRO A 370 3.25 -5.39 -24.34
N PHE A 371 2.55 -5.03 -23.27
CA PHE A 371 2.17 -5.92 -22.19
C PHE A 371 0.97 -5.35 -21.43
N ASP A 372 -0.02 -6.17 -21.15
CA ASP A 372 -1.15 -5.83 -20.29
C ASP A 372 -0.67 -5.78 -18.83
N PHE A 373 -0.15 -4.62 -18.42
CA PHE A 373 0.51 -4.43 -17.13
C PHE A 373 -0.48 -4.33 -15.98
N ASN A 374 -1.61 -3.66 -16.20
CA ASN A 374 -2.62 -3.40 -15.20
C ASN A 374 -3.74 -4.47 -15.18
N MET A 375 -3.68 -5.43 -16.12
CA MET A 375 -4.61 -6.56 -16.26
C MET A 375 -6.03 -6.10 -16.59
N ASP A 376 -6.19 -5.04 -17.39
CA ASP A 376 -7.49 -4.53 -17.85
C ASP A 376 -7.88 -5.04 -19.24
N GLY A 377 -7.00 -5.79 -19.90
CA GLY A 377 -7.19 -6.34 -21.25
C GLY A 377 -6.66 -5.44 -22.36
N ALA A 378 -6.14 -4.25 -22.03
CA ALA A 378 -5.43 -3.40 -22.98
C ALA A 378 -3.90 -3.56 -22.80
N GLU A 379 -3.15 -3.26 -23.86
CA GLU A 379 -1.68 -3.31 -23.78
C GLU A 379 -1.13 -1.92 -23.43
N GLU A 380 -0.22 -1.88 -22.45
CA GLU A 380 0.69 -0.77 -22.22
C GLU A 380 2.03 -1.02 -22.91
N TRP A 381 2.81 0.05 -23.08
CA TRP A 381 4.12 -0.02 -23.74
C TRP A 381 5.26 0.20 -22.73
N LEU A 382 5.97 -0.88 -22.44
CA LEU A 382 6.99 -0.95 -21.43
C LEU A 382 8.37 -0.69 -22.03
N PHE A 383 8.86 0.53 -21.91
CA PHE A 383 10.26 0.86 -22.20
C PHE A 383 11.11 0.50 -21.00
N GLN A 384 12.09 -0.38 -21.21
CA GLN A 384 13.01 -0.80 -20.17
C GLN A 384 14.46 -0.59 -20.63
N ASP A 385 15.24 0.07 -19.79
CA ASP A 385 16.69 0.21 -19.95
C ASP A 385 17.41 -0.26 -18.68
N ALA A 386 18.73 -0.28 -18.68
CA ALA A 386 19.51 -0.70 -17.51
C ALA A 386 19.26 0.15 -16.26
N ARG A 387 18.86 1.41 -16.44
CA ARG A 387 18.73 2.40 -15.35
C ARG A 387 17.34 2.99 -15.21
N ILE A 388 16.52 2.94 -16.26
CA ILE A 388 15.17 3.54 -16.26
C ILE A 388 14.18 2.53 -16.82
N ASN A 389 13.01 2.42 -16.15
CA ASN A 389 11.78 1.94 -16.76
C ASN A 389 10.86 3.14 -17.01
N CYS A 390 10.21 3.15 -18.16
CA CYS A 390 9.25 4.18 -18.52
C CYS A 390 8.09 3.50 -19.25
N TYR A 391 6.89 3.51 -18.64
CA TYR A 391 5.74 2.82 -19.22
C TYR A 391 4.68 3.82 -19.63
N ALA A 392 4.22 3.69 -20.88
CA ALA A 392 3.20 4.55 -21.48
C ALA A 392 1.91 3.78 -21.70
N GLN A 393 0.77 4.48 -21.63
CA GLN A 393 -0.56 3.92 -21.84
C GLN A 393 -1.36 4.69 -22.87
N SER A 394 -2.41 4.07 -23.42
CA SER A 394 -3.34 4.72 -24.37
C SER A 394 -4.25 5.74 -23.69
N ALA A 395 -4.66 5.51 -22.46
CA ALA A 395 -5.48 6.45 -21.71
C ALA A 395 -4.67 7.73 -21.41
N GLY A 396 -5.09 8.87 -21.96
CA GLY A 396 -4.37 10.14 -21.88
C GLY A 396 -3.05 10.18 -22.66
N GLY A 397 -2.63 9.07 -23.27
CA GLY A 397 -1.34 8.96 -23.95
C GLY A 397 -0.15 9.33 -23.06
N GLY A 398 -0.27 9.16 -21.75
CA GLY A 398 0.71 9.59 -20.76
C GLY A 398 1.64 8.47 -20.28
N ILE A 399 2.68 8.87 -19.54
CA ILE A 399 3.58 7.95 -18.84
C ILE A 399 3.04 7.76 -17.42
N PHE A 400 2.72 6.51 -17.06
CA PHE A 400 2.15 6.15 -15.77
C PHE A 400 3.15 5.48 -14.82
N GLU A 401 4.32 5.05 -15.32
CA GLU A 401 5.39 4.44 -14.54
C GLU A 401 6.73 5.01 -14.98
N LEU A 402 7.54 5.48 -14.03
CA LEU A 402 8.86 6.06 -14.30
C LEU A 402 9.81 5.73 -13.17
N ASP A 403 10.53 4.63 -13.30
CA ASP A 403 11.46 4.12 -12.30
C ASP A 403 12.89 4.56 -12.59
N TYR A 404 13.56 5.12 -11.60
CA TYR A 404 14.99 5.33 -11.63
C TYR A 404 15.70 4.28 -10.78
N LEU A 405 16.11 3.19 -11.41
CA LEU A 405 16.65 2.00 -10.77
C LEU A 405 17.91 2.24 -9.92
N PRO A 406 18.85 3.15 -10.28
CA PRO A 406 20.03 3.38 -9.45
C PRO A 406 19.73 3.81 -8.01
N LYS A 407 18.60 4.49 -7.81
CA LYS A 407 18.14 4.96 -6.50
C LYS A 407 16.92 4.20 -5.99
N ALA A 408 16.44 3.20 -6.75
CA ALA A 408 15.24 2.43 -6.47
C ALA A 408 14.03 3.34 -6.16
N TRP A 409 13.80 4.35 -7.01
CA TRP A 409 12.76 5.36 -6.82
C TRP A 409 11.82 5.40 -8.01
N ASN A 410 10.50 5.34 -7.74
CA ASN A 410 9.46 5.56 -8.74
C ASN A 410 9.00 7.00 -8.70
N TYR A 411 9.21 7.75 -9.78
CA TYR A 411 8.78 9.14 -9.90
C TYR A 411 7.32 9.30 -10.33
N MET A 412 6.60 8.19 -10.56
CA MET A 412 5.16 8.19 -10.90
C MET A 412 4.28 7.64 -9.79
N ASP A 413 4.82 7.37 -8.59
CA ASP A 413 4.02 7.00 -7.42
C ASP A 413 3.20 8.19 -6.91
N THR A 414 2.30 8.67 -7.77
CA THR A 414 1.40 9.80 -7.53
C THR A 414 0.02 9.30 -7.07
N CYS A 415 -0.88 10.21 -6.69
CA CYS A 415 -2.24 9.89 -6.27
C CYS A 415 -3.25 10.39 -7.31
N GLY A 416 -4.39 9.70 -7.43
CA GLY A 416 -5.48 10.09 -8.34
C GLY A 416 -5.22 9.81 -9.80
N GLY A 417 -4.43 8.78 -10.14
CA GLY A 417 -4.16 8.36 -11.53
C GLY A 417 -3.45 9.44 -12.34
N ARG A 418 -2.57 10.22 -11.70
CA ARG A 418 -1.79 11.28 -12.36
C ARG A 418 -0.63 10.67 -13.14
N ASN A 419 -0.37 11.25 -14.32
CA ASN A 419 0.63 10.76 -15.27
C ASN A 419 1.59 11.89 -15.66
N ALA A 420 2.78 11.54 -16.15
CA ALA A 420 3.60 12.51 -16.84
C ALA A 420 3.17 12.64 -18.31
N PHE A 421 3.24 13.85 -18.82
CA PHE A 421 2.81 14.23 -20.16
C PHE A 421 1.30 14.01 -20.42
N ALA A 422 0.47 14.31 -19.42
CA ALA A 422 -0.98 14.39 -19.60
C ALA A 422 -1.35 15.71 -20.26
N ASP A 423 -2.02 15.67 -21.43
CA ASP A 423 -2.19 16.85 -22.27
C ASP A 423 -3.38 17.71 -21.86
N ARG A 424 -3.15 19.02 -21.89
CA ARG A 424 -4.19 20.03 -21.66
C ARG A 424 -4.10 21.16 -22.68
N LEU A 425 -5.22 21.43 -23.36
CA LEU A 425 -5.37 22.56 -24.25
C LEU A 425 -6.30 23.59 -23.59
N LEU A 426 -5.80 24.78 -23.35
CA LEU A 426 -6.49 25.85 -22.64
C LEU A 426 -6.91 26.98 -23.58
N PRO A 427 -8.00 27.71 -23.30
CA PRO A 427 -8.35 28.92 -24.05
C PRO A 427 -7.23 29.97 -23.96
N PRO A 428 -7.01 30.76 -25.03
CA PRO A 428 -5.96 31.79 -25.04
C PRO A 428 -6.17 32.91 -23.99
N SER A 429 -7.38 33.07 -23.50
CA SER A 429 -7.73 34.00 -22.42
C SER A 429 -7.33 33.55 -21.04
N TYR A 430 -6.91 32.29 -20.89
CA TYR A 430 -6.57 31.71 -19.59
C TYR A 430 -5.23 32.27 -19.08
N LYS A 431 -5.23 32.77 -17.85
CA LYS A 431 -4.03 33.30 -17.23
C LYS A 431 -3.24 32.20 -16.55
N ILE A 432 -1.93 32.20 -16.73
CA ILE A 432 -1.01 31.19 -16.15
C ILE A 432 -1.08 31.19 -14.62
N GLU A 433 -1.27 32.39 -14.03
CA GLU A 433 -1.40 32.58 -12.59
C GLU A 433 -2.59 31.79 -12.01
N ASP A 434 -3.69 31.70 -12.78
CA ASP A 434 -4.94 31.04 -12.38
C ASP A 434 -4.95 29.53 -12.69
N LEU A 435 -3.86 29.00 -13.25
CA LEU A 435 -3.76 27.59 -13.63
C LEU A 435 -3.80 26.70 -12.39
N VAL A 436 -4.89 25.92 -12.27
CA VAL A 436 -5.17 24.98 -11.17
C VAL A 436 -5.46 23.60 -11.72
N PHE A 437 -5.49 22.61 -10.83
CA PHE A 437 -5.95 21.26 -11.17
C PHE A 437 -7.48 21.23 -11.30
N GLY A 438 -7.99 20.32 -12.13
CA GLY A 438 -9.40 20.08 -12.31
C GLY A 438 -9.95 20.56 -13.65
N ASP A 439 -11.26 20.56 -13.79
CA ASP A 439 -11.94 20.97 -15.00
C ASP A 439 -11.96 22.49 -15.14
N ILE A 440 -11.41 22.95 -16.26
CA ILE A 440 -11.38 24.36 -16.62
C ILE A 440 -12.37 24.56 -17.76
N GLY A 441 -13.32 25.45 -17.58
CA GLY A 441 -14.31 25.77 -18.60
C GLY A 441 -13.67 26.20 -19.93
N GLY A 442 -14.05 25.55 -21.03
CA GLY A 442 -13.50 25.81 -22.35
C GLY A 442 -12.13 25.18 -22.64
N ALA A 443 -11.57 24.39 -21.71
CA ALA A 443 -10.36 23.59 -21.92
C ALA A 443 -10.69 22.21 -22.50
N ARG A 444 -9.74 21.61 -23.22
CA ARG A 444 -9.74 20.18 -23.54
C ARG A 444 -8.72 19.50 -22.64
N ASN A 445 -9.21 18.66 -21.74
CA ASN A 445 -8.40 17.81 -20.86
C ASN A 445 -8.30 16.42 -21.48
N CYS A 446 -7.17 16.11 -22.09
CA CYS A 446 -6.97 14.84 -22.81
C CYS A 446 -6.58 13.68 -21.89
N ARG A 447 -6.52 13.87 -20.55
CA ARG A 447 -6.09 12.84 -19.58
C ARG A 447 -6.88 11.53 -19.68
N THR A 448 -8.17 11.62 -19.99
CA THR A 448 -9.07 10.46 -20.11
C THR A 448 -9.37 10.06 -21.55
N GLU A 449 -8.85 10.82 -22.53
CA GLU A 449 -9.06 10.50 -23.92
C GLU A 449 -8.17 9.32 -24.35
N HIS A 450 -8.69 8.50 -25.25
CA HIS A 450 -7.96 7.33 -25.75
C HIS A 450 -7.07 7.74 -26.94
N TYR A 451 -5.79 7.43 -26.83
CA TYR A 451 -4.81 7.58 -27.90
C TYR A 451 -4.62 6.26 -28.62
N ASP A 452 -4.87 6.25 -29.93
CA ASP A 452 -4.62 5.10 -30.78
C ASP A 452 -3.12 4.88 -30.98
N MET A 453 -2.69 3.62 -31.05
CA MET A 453 -1.30 3.31 -31.44
C MET A 453 -1.13 3.61 -32.94
N GLY A 454 -0.25 4.55 -33.27
CA GLY A 454 0.08 4.90 -34.65
C GLY A 454 1.19 4.03 -35.22
N ASP A 455 2.27 3.82 -34.46
CA ASP A 455 3.42 2.99 -34.85
C ASP A 455 4.20 2.50 -33.62
N LEU A 456 4.80 1.31 -33.72
CA LEU A 456 5.62 0.68 -32.69
C LEU A 456 6.90 0.09 -33.29
N ASP A 457 8.01 0.82 -33.18
CA ASP A 457 9.34 0.34 -33.57
C ASP A 457 10.09 -0.25 -32.35
N LYS A 458 9.99 -1.56 -32.17
CA LYS A 458 10.64 -2.28 -31.06
C LYS A 458 12.18 -2.23 -31.15
N VAL A 459 12.75 -2.12 -32.35
CA VAL A 459 14.21 -2.10 -32.57
C VAL A 459 14.78 -0.75 -32.17
N ARG A 460 14.17 0.33 -32.63
CA ARG A 460 14.59 1.71 -32.30
C ARG A 460 13.99 2.18 -30.97
N ARG A 461 13.11 1.38 -30.36
CA ARG A 461 12.38 1.68 -29.13
C ARG A 461 11.65 3.02 -29.22
N LYS A 462 10.73 3.11 -30.18
CA LYS A 462 9.88 4.27 -30.43
C LYS A 462 8.42 3.86 -30.46
N LEU A 463 7.59 4.66 -29.84
CA LEU A 463 6.14 4.52 -29.81
C LEU A 463 5.51 5.80 -30.34
N ILE A 464 4.58 5.71 -31.26
CA ILE A 464 3.75 6.82 -31.73
C ILE A 464 2.32 6.57 -31.28
N LEU A 465 1.75 7.55 -30.56
CA LEU A 465 0.37 7.59 -30.12
C LEU A 465 -0.37 8.73 -30.83
N LEU A 466 -1.59 8.49 -31.27
CA LEU A 466 -2.39 9.42 -32.04
C LEU A 466 -3.69 9.73 -31.32
N LEU A 467 -3.93 10.98 -30.99
CA LEU A 467 -5.25 11.46 -30.62
C LEU A 467 -5.84 12.18 -31.81
N ARG A 468 -6.84 11.55 -32.44
CA ARG A 468 -7.60 12.13 -33.54
C ARG A 468 -8.57 13.17 -32.98
N GLY A 469 -9.10 14.02 -33.87
CA GLY A 469 -10.10 15.02 -33.51
C GLY A 469 -11.29 14.40 -32.76
N SER A 470 -11.86 15.15 -31.81
CA SER A 470 -12.98 14.65 -31.01
C SER A 470 -14.20 14.32 -31.88
N SER A 471 -14.81 13.17 -31.64
CA SER A 471 -16.11 12.80 -32.24
C SER A 471 -17.25 13.72 -31.78
N VAL A 472 -17.04 14.46 -30.69
CA VAL A 472 -18.02 15.45 -30.17
C VAL A 472 -17.77 16.79 -30.83
N LYS A 473 -18.60 17.16 -31.79
CA LYS A 473 -18.49 18.41 -32.57
C LYS A 473 -18.46 19.70 -31.75
N THR A 474 -18.87 19.65 -30.48
CA THR A 474 -18.90 20.79 -29.55
C THR A 474 -17.73 20.80 -28.55
N ALA A 475 -16.82 19.83 -28.62
CA ALA A 475 -15.68 19.80 -27.71
C ALA A 475 -14.70 20.95 -28.00
N PRO A 476 -14.21 21.66 -26.99
CA PRO A 476 -13.16 22.67 -27.17
C PRO A 476 -11.95 22.06 -27.90
N PHE A 477 -11.44 22.74 -28.91
CA PHE A 477 -10.28 22.30 -29.71
C PHE A 477 -10.45 20.89 -30.33
N GLY A 478 -11.69 20.46 -30.62
CA GLY A 478 -12.00 19.14 -31.15
C GLY A 478 -11.39 18.86 -32.54
N ASN A 479 -11.01 19.91 -33.30
CA ASN A 479 -10.33 19.80 -34.59
C ASN A 479 -8.80 19.71 -34.46
N ILE A 480 -8.24 19.78 -33.26
CA ILE A 480 -6.82 19.61 -33.05
C ILE A 480 -6.52 18.13 -32.87
N GLU A 481 -5.71 17.61 -33.79
CA GLU A 481 -5.13 16.27 -33.71
C GLU A 481 -3.77 16.34 -33.04
N ILE A 482 -3.46 15.35 -32.20
CA ILE A 482 -2.20 15.27 -31.46
C ILE A 482 -1.49 13.96 -31.83
N GLU A 483 -0.27 14.08 -32.30
CA GLU A 483 0.66 12.97 -32.42
C GLU A 483 1.69 13.08 -31.33
N LYS A 484 1.86 12.03 -30.53
CA LYS A 484 2.89 11.89 -29.50
C LYS A 484 3.85 10.80 -29.89
N LYS A 485 5.13 11.06 -29.77
CA LYS A 485 6.16 10.07 -30.00
C LYS A 485 7.08 9.98 -28.79
N TYR A 486 7.10 8.79 -28.19
CA TYR A 486 7.99 8.47 -27.10
C TYR A 486 9.21 7.68 -27.55
N SER A 487 10.36 7.98 -26.95
CA SER A 487 11.56 7.16 -27.05
C SER A 487 12.41 7.25 -25.80
N LEU A 488 13.13 6.15 -25.49
CA LEU A 488 14.02 6.08 -24.33
C LEU A 488 15.45 5.85 -24.79
N LYS A 489 16.38 6.72 -24.38
CA LYS A 489 17.81 6.58 -24.66
C LYS A 489 18.62 6.81 -23.39
N LYS A 490 19.25 5.75 -22.89
CA LYS A 490 19.99 5.78 -21.60
C LYS A 490 19.10 6.33 -20.48
N ASP A 491 19.50 7.46 -19.89
CA ASP A 491 18.83 8.09 -18.75
C ASP A 491 17.88 9.23 -19.17
N THR A 492 17.41 9.24 -20.43
CA THR A 492 16.57 10.32 -20.98
C THR A 492 15.34 9.77 -21.67
N VAL A 493 14.19 10.23 -21.22
CA VAL A 493 12.89 10.04 -21.88
C VAL A 493 12.65 11.21 -22.82
N PHE A 494 12.35 10.94 -24.07
CA PHE A 494 11.97 11.94 -25.07
C PHE A 494 10.48 11.84 -25.35
N ALA A 495 9.80 12.98 -25.40
CA ALA A 495 8.40 13.12 -25.79
C ALA A 495 8.31 14.20 -26.88
N GLU A 496 8.08 13.77 -28.12
CA GLU A 496 7.90 14.65 -29.27
C GLU A 496 6.39 14.82 -29.53
N TYR A 497 5.92 16.04 -29.71
CA TYR A 497 4.54 16.38 -30.01
C TYR A 497 4.43 17.03 -31.37
N VAL A 498 3.39 16.66 -32.12
CA VAL A 498 2.95 17.36 -33.32
C VAL A 498 1.44 17.61 -33.20
N PHE A 499 1.04 18.86 -33.22
CA PHE A 499 -0.34 19.29 -33.27
C PHE A 499 -0.69 19.67 -34.71
N ALA A 500 -1.85 19.22 -35.20
CA ALA A 500 -2.35 19.56 -36.52
C ALA A 500 -3.78 20.10 -36.43
N ASN A 501 -4.07 21.21 -37.10
CA ASN A 501 -5.43 21.73 -37.24
C ASN A 501 -6.10 21.07 -38.46
N SER A 502 -6.98 20.11 -38.20
CA SER A 502 -7.81 19.44 -39.25
C SER A 502 -9.12 20.19 -39.54
N GLY A 503 -9.39 21.28 -38.85
CA GLY A 503 -10.59 22.11 -39.00
C GLY A 503 -10.48 23.11 -40.15
N ALA A 504 -11.60 23.83 -40.39
CA ALA A 504 -11.70 24.87 -41.41
C ALA A 504 -11.42 26.30 -40.90
N ALA A 505 -11.23 26.46 -39.57
CA ALA A 505 -10.97 27.74 -38.93
C ALA A 505 -9.62 27.74 -38.23
N LYS A 506 -9.07 28.94 -38.02
CA LYS A 506 -7.87 29.14 -37.22
C LYS A 506 -8.15 28.77 -35.76
N GLU A 507 -7.26 27.98 -35.16
CA GLU A 507 -7.31 27.61 -33.76
C GLU A 507 -6.21 28.33 -32.97
N LEU A 508 -6.58 28.87 -31.81
CA LEU A 508 -5.70 29.53 -30.86
C LEU A 508 -5.86 28.85 -29.50
N PHE A 509 -4.79 28.31 -28.93
CA PHE A 509 -4.83 27.66 -27.64
C PHE A 509 -3.50 27.77 -26.90
N THR A 510 -3.54 27.53 -25.59
CA THR A 510 -2.35 27.34 -24.78
C THR A 510 -2.17 25.85 -24.52
N PHE A 511 -1.05 25.28 -24.93
CA PHE A 511 -0.66 23.92 -24.61
C PHE A 511 0.07 23.89 -23.28
N ALA A 512 -0.43 23.11 -22.33
CA ALA A 512 0.14 22.96 -20.97
C ALA A 512 0.10 21.49 -20.56
N PRO A 513 1.09 20.65 -20.97
CA PRO A 513 1.16 19.27 -20.51
C PRO A 513 1.47 19.25 -19.01
N GLU A 514 0.80 18.37 -18.28
CA GLU A 514 1.10 18.09 -16.87
C GLU A 514 2.17 17.01 -16.79
N ILE A 515 3.22 17.27 -16.00
CA ILE A 515 4.28 16.31 -15.69
C ILE A 515 4.28 16.16 -14.17
N ASP A 516 3.51 15.21 -13.70
CA ASP A 516 3.38 14.92 -12.27
C ASP A 516 4.54 14.01 -11.83
N LEU A 517 5.35 14.47 -10.86
CA LEU A 517 6.48 13.72 -10.32
C LEU A 517 6.33 13.50 -8.83
N ALA A 518 6.41 12.25 -8.39
CA ALA A 518 6.50 11.86 -6.99
C ALA A 518 7.90 12.16 -6.43
N LEU A 519 8.13 13.41 -6.05
CA LEU A 519 9.35 13.85 -5.39
C LEU A 519 9.33 13.48 -3.90
N PRO A 520 10.46 13.49 -3.19
CA PRO A 520 10.54 13.03 -1.80
C PRO A 520 9.66 13.79 -0.79
N GLY A 521 9.29 15.01 -1.11
CA GLY A 521 8.46 15.86 -0.26
C GLY A 521 8.39 17.28 -0.77
N GLU A 522 7.55 18.09 -0.12
CA GLU A 522 7.38 19.49 -0.40
C GLU A 522 8.46 20.33 0.31
N GLY A 523 8.93 21.38 -0.38
CA GLY A 523 9.83 22.40 0.17
C GLY A 523 11.32 22.16 -0.10
N GLU A 524 12.12 23.22 0.16
CA GLU A 524 13.55 23.28 -0.18
C GLU A 524 14.44 22.28 0.55
N ALA A 525 13.95 21.71 1.64
CA ALA A 525 14.64 20.64 2.36
C ALA A 525 14.70 19.33 1.57
N PHE A 526 13.73 19.11 0.68
CA PHE A 526 13.60 17.88 -0.13
C PHE A 526 13.95 18.11 -1.58
N THR A 527 13.56 19.29 -2.16
CA THR A 527 13.66 19.52 -3.58
C THR A 527 13.97 21.00 -3.87
N ARG A 528 14.87 21.24 -4.82
CA ARG A 528 15.19 22.60 -5.32
C ARG A 528 14.98 22.67 -6.81
N PHE A 529 14.43 23.79 -7.27
CA PHE A 529 14.11 24.05 -8.67
C PHE A 529 14.97 25.19 -9.23
N PHE A 530 15.43 25.04 -10.48
CA PHE A 530 16.22 26.04 -11.18
C PHE A 530 15.70 26.20 -12.62
N ALA A 531 15.36 27.42 -13.01
CA ALA A 531 15.11 27.72 -14.42
C ALA A 531 16.44 27.77 -15.17
N CYS A 532 16.52 27.04 -16.29
CA CYS A 532 17.71 27.01 -17.15
C CYS A 532 17.59 28.05 -18.25
N SER A 533 18.67 28.82 -18.47
CA SER A 533 18.81 29.67 -19.62
C SER A 533 20.20 29.49 -20.27
N ALA A 534 20.37 30.01 -21.48
CA ALA A 534 21.66 29.96 -22.17
C ALA A 534 22.83 30.59 -21.39
N GLN A 535 22.52 31.46 -20.41
CA GLN A 535 23.52 32.19 -19.62
C GLN A 535 23.83 31.60 -18.26
N ALA A 536 22.80 31.17 -17.52
CA ALA A 536 22.95 30.55 -16.19
C ALA A 536 21.65 29.89 -15.71
N ASP A 537 21.79 28.93 -14.77
CA ASP A 537 20.68 28.37 -14.04
C ASP A 537 20.30 29.32 -12.88
N THR A 538 19.03 29.69 -12.79
CA THR A 538 18.53 30.59 -11.77
C THR A 538 17.64 29.85 -10.79
N PRO A 539 17.94 29.86 -9.46
CA PRO A 539 17.05 29.28 -8.46
C PRO A 539 15.65 29.90 -8.51
N LEU A 540 14.62 29.07 -8.46
CA LEU A 540 13.23 29.52 -8.46
C LEU A 540 12.78 29.78 -7.02
N ALA A 541 12.54 31.04 -6.70
CA ALA A 541 11.92 31.48 -5.44
C ALA A 541 10.38 31.47 -5.51
N GLN A 542 9.81 31.34 -6.71
CA GLN A 542 8.36 31.33 -6.93
C GLN A 542 7.98 30.15 -7.86
N PRO A 543 6.75 29.64 -7.74
CA PRO A 543 6.29 28.51 -8.53
C PRO A 543 6.06 28.83 -10.01
N LEU A 544 6.21 30.08 -10.43
CA LEU A 544 6.01 30.54 -11.81
C LEU A 544 7.33 31.08 -12.38
N PHE A 545 7.69 30.68 -13.61
CA PHE A 545 8.84 31.19 -14.34
C PHE A 545 8.50 31.42 -15.82
N ARG A 546 9.28 32.25 -16.51
CA ARG A 546 9.02 32.65 -17.90
C ARG A 546 10.27 32.56 -18.77
N GLY A 547 10.05 32.17 -20.03
CA GLY A 547 11.07 32.17 -21.08
C GLY A 547 12.28 31.29 -20.81
N ALA A 548 12.12 30.18 -20.10
CA ALA A 548 13.22 29.26 -19.79
C ALA A 548 13.46 28.25 -20.91
N ASP A 549 14.72 27.84 -21.12
CA ASP A 549 15.12 26.78 -22.03
C ASP A 549 14.92 25.38 -21.37
N GLY A 550 14.77 25.36 -20.05
CA GLY A 550 14.58 24.14 -19.28
C GLY A 550 14.35 24.40 -17.79
N LEU A 551 14.08 23.30 -17.09
CA LEU A 551 13.92 23.24 -15.63
C LEU A 551 14.82 22.15 -15.07
N LYS A 552 15.67 22.49 -14.09
CA LYS A 552 16.41 21.53 -13.28
C LYS A 552 15.74 21.34 -11.93
N ILE A 553 15.65 20.11 -11.49
CA ILE A 553 15.07 19.68 -10.23
C ILE A 553 16.15 18.90 -9.49
N HIS A 554 16.55 19.37 -8.33
CA HIS A 554 17.46 18.65 -7.47
C HIS A 554 16.66 17.91 -6.40
N ASP A 555 16.54 16.62 -6.54
CA ASP A 555 16.02 15.70 -5.52
C ASP A 555 17.13 15.46 -4.51
N LEU A 556 17.06 16.12 -3.37
CA LEU A 556 18.12 16.12 -2.35
C LEU A 556 18.17 14.81 -1.56
N LYS A 557 17.03 14.15 -1.38
CA LYS A 557 16.96 12.88 -0.65
C LYS A 557 17.63 11.75 -1.45
N ASN A 558 17.34 11.68 -2.74
CA ASN A 558 17.85 10.63 -3.61
C ASN A 558 19.18 11.02 -4.28
N GLU A 559 19.64 12.28 -4.11
CA GLU A 559 20.82 12.83 -4.79
C GLU A 559 20.71 12.67 -6.32
N VAL A 560 19.52 12.98 -6.86
CA VAL A 560 19.23 12.91 -8.29
C VAL A 560 18.96 14.29 -8.83
N GLN A 561 19.56 14.61 -9.96
CA GLN A 561 19.19 15.77 -10.75
C GLN A 561 18.31 15.32 -11.91
N ILE A 562 17.09 15.87 -11.98
CA ILE A 562 16.16 15.71 -13.08
C ILE A 562 16.20 16.98 -13.89
N THR A 563 16.38 16.88 -15.21
CA THR A 563 16.41 18.02 -16.12
C THR A 563 15.35 17.87 -17.19
N LEU A 564 14.37 18.75 -17.20
CA LEU A 564 13.37 18.90 -18.27
C LEU A 564 13.85 20.00 -19.21
N THR A 565 14.04 19.68 -20.49
CA THR A 565 14.32 20.67 -21.54
C THR A 565 13.31 20.56 -22.67
N ALA A 566 13.12 21.66 -23.41
CA ALA A 566 12.35 21.67 -24.64
C ALA A 566 13.16 22.26 -25.77
N ASN A 567 12.84 21.93 -27.02
CA ASN A 567 13.47 22.53 -28.21
C ASN A 567 13.01 23.97 -28.49
N ARG A 568 12.21 24.53 -27.57
CA ARG A 568 11.70 25.92 -27.59
C ARG A 568 11.66 26.45 -26.16
N PRO A 569 11.90 27.76 -25.95
CA PRO A 569 11.68 28.39 -24.64
C PRO A 569 10.21 28.25 -24.21
N PHE A 570 9.96 28.08 -22.91
CA PHE A 570 8.63 27.95 -22.35
C PHE A 570 8.48 28.72 -21.04
N ASP A 571 7.25 29.14 -20.78
CA ASP A 571 6.85 29.53 -19.44
C ASP A 571 6.49 28.28 -18.64
N GLY A 572 6.53 28.34 -17.31
CA GLY A 572 6.17 27.15 -16.53
C GLY A 572 5.61 27.48 -15.16
N LYS A 573 4.77 26.56 -14.68
CA LYS A 573 4.21 26.61 -13.32
C LYS A 573 4.51 25.28 -12.61
N ILE A 574 4.87 25.38 -11.32
CA ILE A 574 5.15 24.25 -10.44
C ILE A 574 4.11 24.28 -9.32
N VAL A 575 3.39 23.20 -9.10
CA VAL A 575 2.32 23.14 -8.10
C VAL A 575 2.46 21.85 -7.28
N PRO A 576 2.55 21.94 -5.94
CA PRO A 576 2.46 20.75 -5.10
C PRO A 576 1.05 20.17 -5.18
N VAL A 577 0.96 18.86 -5.13
CA VAL A 577 -0.28 18.09 -5.13
C VAL A 577 -0.40 17.38 -3.79
N SER A 578 -1.47 17.65 -3.08
CA SER A 578 -1.79 17.04 -1.79
C SER A 578 -3.16 16.35 -1.86
N ASN A 579 -3.35 15.34 -1.01
CA ASN A 579 -4.63 14.68 -0.81
C ASN A 579 -5.12 14.94 0.62
N GLY A 580 -6.36 15.45 0.76
CA GLY A 580 -6.93 15.91 2.03
C GLY A 580 -8.13 15.12 2.55
N GLU A 581 -8.36 13.87 2.14
CA GLU A 581 -9.54 13.08 2.52
C GLU A 581 -9.71 12.87 4.03
N THR A 582 -8.67 12.96 4.83
CA THR A 582 -8.70 12.69 6.29
C THR A 582 -8.57 13.93 7.17
N GLY A 583 -8.68 15.15 6.57
CA GLY A 583 -8.48 16.41 7.30
C GLY A 583 -7.01 16.81 7.53
N GLU A 584 -6.05 15.97 7.13
CA GLU A 584 -4.62 16.30 7.01
C GLU A 584 -4.26 16.29 5.52
N GLU A 585 -3.71 17.39 5.03
CA GLU A 585 -3.16 17.44 3.68
C GLU A 585 -1.84 16.66 3.64
N LEU A 586 -1.84 15.55 2.91
CA LEU A 586 -0.66 14.72 2.69
C LEU A 586 -0.11 14.99 1.29
N TYR A 587 1.15 15.42 1.20
CA TYR A 587 1.85 15.58 -0.08
C TYR A 587 1.86 14.29 -0.88
N GLN A 588 1.58 14.37 -2.19
CA GLN A 588 1.52 13.22 -3.10
C GLN A 588 2.48 13.35 -4.29
N ALA A 589 2.61 14.54 -4.85
CA ALA A 589 3.41 14.79 -6.03
C ALA A 589 3.71 16.28 -6.20
N THR A 590 4.58 16.59 -7.15
CA THR A 590 4.75 17.96 -7.70
C THR A 590 4.41 17.94 -9.18
N CYS A 591 3.44 18.73 -9.59
CA CYS A 591 3.08 18.92 -10.98
C CYS A 591 3.90 20.06 -11.60
N ILE A 592 4.53 19.78 -12.72
CA ILE A 592 5.27 20.72 -13.53
C ILE A 592 4.49 20.91 -14.82
N MET A 593 4.16 22.13 -15.16
CA MET A 593 3.40 22.49 -16.36
C MET A 593 4.22 23.44 -17.24
N PRO A 594 4.93 22.92 -18.26
CA PRO A 594 5.45 23.76 -19.35
C PRO A 594 4.31 24.37 -20.16
N ILE A 595 4.43 25.61 -20.58
CA ILE A 595 3.31 26.39 -21.16
C ILE A 595 3.75 27.01 -22.47
N PHE A 596 2.97 26.77 -23.54
CA PHE A 596 3.21 27.28 -24.90
C PHE A 596 1.94 27.90 -25.47
N SER A 597 2.06 29.09 -26.03
CA SER A 597 0.99 29.70 -26.83
C SER A 597 1.08 29.21 -28.28
N VAL A 598 -0.01 28.61 -28.79
CA VAL A 598 -0.05 27.97 -30.11
C VAL A 598 -1.13 28.63 -30.97
N SER A 599 -0.77 28.90 -32.22
CA SER A 599 -1.68 29.41 -33.26
C SER A 599 -1.53 28.56 -34.51
N LEU A 600 -2.63 28.00 -35.00
CA LEU A 600 -2.63 27.10 -36.16
C LEU A 600 -3.71 27.51 -37.16
N GLU A 601 -3.30 27.86 -38.38
CA GLU A 601 -4.21 27.98 -39.50
C GLU A 601 -4.73 26.62 -39.95
N PRO A 602 -5.84 26.53 -40.71
CA PRO A 602 -6.31 25.27 -41.27
C PRO A 602 -5.20 24.50 -42.02
N GLY A 603 -4.97 23.24 -41.65
CA GLY A 603 -3.93 22.38 -42.21
C GLY A 603 -2.51 22.66 -41.70
N GLU A 604 -2.30 23.65 -40.85
CA GLU A 604 -1.01 23.95 -40.26
C GLU A 604 -0.65 22.96 -39.15
N LYS A 605 0.68 22.77 -38.94
CA LYS A 605 1.25 21.92 -37.89
C LYS A 605 2.20 22.72 -37.02
N TRP A 606 2.18 22.41 -35.73
CA TRP A 606 3.13 22.91 -34.75
C TRP A 606 3.68 21.77 -33.92
N GLY A 607 4.94 21.85 -33.51
CA GLY A 607 5.53 20.78 -32.71
C GLY A 607 6.49 21.27 -31.63
N VAL A 608 6.62 20.45 -30.59
CA VAL A 608 7.60 20.62 -29.51
C VAL A 608 8.16 19.26 -29.11
N GLU A 609 9.45 19.24 -28.77
CA GLU A 609 10.15 18.05 -28.25
C GLU A 609 10.63 18.35 -26.84
N PHE A 610 10.30 17.45 -25.93
CA PHE A 610 10.80 17.43 -24.54
C PHE A 610 11.85 16.35 -24.34
N ALA A 611 12.83 16.64 -23.48
CA ALA A 611 13.76 15.66 -22.96
C ALA A 611 13.77 15.74 -21.43
N LEU A 612 13.38 14.64 -20.78
CA LEU A 612 13.41 14.46 -19.33
C LEU A 612 14.58 13.53 -18.99
N LYS A 613 15.65 14.13 -18.46
CA LYS A 613 16.94 13.45 -18.19
C LYS A 613 17.17 13.29 -16.70
N PHE A 614 17.62 12.10 -16.30
CA PHE A 614 18.03 11.77 -14.94
C PHE A 614 19.55 11.64 -14.85
N SER A 615 20.15 12.17 -13.79
CA SER A 615 21.58 12.07 -13.48
C SER A 615 21.82 12.09 -11.97
N HIS A 616 22.88 11.42 -11.50
CA HIS A 616 23.34 11.37 -10.11
C HIS A 616 24.87 11.32 -10.04
#